data_cfd4e9bfcf481687ea74631ae724e4c8
#
_entry.id   cfd4e9bfcf481687ea74631ae724e4c8
#
_cell.length_a   1.000
_cell.length_b   1.000
_cell.length_c   1.000
_cell.angle_alpha   90.00
_cell.angle_beta   90.00
_cell.angle_gamma   90.00
#
_symmetry.space_group_name_H-M   'P 1'
#
loop_
_entity.id
_entity.type
_entity.pdbx_description
1 polymer ?
#
loop_
_entity_poly.entity_id
_entity_poly.type
_entity_poly.pdbx_seq_one_letter_code
_entity_poly.pdbx_strand_id
1 'polypeptide(L)'
;MLEDFVEEKNVNDDSLINDDIAIVLKPNFKNNKWNHTVDVNAIVMPQEKLKDIEQDELKDVMYALITCFNLLNTNTEFAKRVADEMDRISESDFNKIAKDKNKTLYNLSSWTKTVGNA
;
A
#
# COMPACT_ATOMS: atom_id res chain seq x y z
N MET A 1 -5.51 -16.08 19.26
CA MET A 1 -5.21 -16.15 17.83
C MET A 1 -6.33 -15.61 16.99
N LEU A 2 -7.47 -16.30 16.95
CA LEU A 2 -8.60 -15.78 16.20
C LEU A 2 -9.11 -14.47 16.75
N GLU A 3 -9.02 -14.30 18.04
CA GLU A 3 -9.41 -13.06 18.69
C GLU A 3 -8.60 -11.88 18.16
N ASP A 4 -7.35 -12.12 17.86
CA ASP A 4 -6.48 -11.07 17.34
C ASP A 4 -6.97 -10.53 16.00
N PHE A 5 -7.49 -11.41 15.16
CA PHE A 5 -8.03 -11.00 13.88
C PHE A 5 -9.23 -10.08 14.03
N VAL A 6 -10.09 -10.41 14.98
CA VAL A 6 -11.28 -9.61 15.24
C VAL A 6 -10.88 -8.21 15.72
N GLU A 7 -9.90 -8.14 16.61
CA GLU A 7 -9.41 -6.87 17.12
C GLU A 7 -8.80 -6.03 16.00
N GLU A 8 -8.04 -6.65 15.13
CA GLU A 8 -7.42 -5.94 14.02
C GLU A 8 -8.44 -5.30 13.10
N LYS A 9 -9.53 -6.00 12.83
CA LYS A 9 -10.60 -5.44 12.02
C LYS A 9 -11.17 -4.17 12.62
N ASN A 10 -11.43 -4.21 13.91
CA ASN A 10 -12.01 -3.06 14.59
C ASN A 10 -11.05 -1.88 14.59
N VAL A 11 -9.78 -2.13 14.83
CA VAL A 11 -8.75 -1.09 14.81
C VAL A 11 -8.66 -0.44 13.43
N ASN A 12 -8.69 -1.26 12.37
CA ASN A 12 -8.57 -0.75 11.02
C ASN A 12 -9.74 0.15 10.64
N ASP A 13 -10.95 -0.23 11.03
CA ASP A 13 -12.11 0.57 10.73
C ASP A 13 -12.07 1.92 11.43
N ASP A 14 -11.54 1.94 12.66
CA ASP A 14 -11.46 3.17 13.44
C ASP A 14 -10.33 4.09 12.99
N SER A 15 -9.33 3.56 12.30
CA SER A 15 -8.16 4.34 11.92
C SER A 15 -8.32 5.11 10.62
N LEU A 16 -9.31 4.77 9.80
CA LEU A 16 -9.52 5.46 8.52
C LEU A 16 -10.49 6.62 8.71
N ILE A 17 -10.11 7.76 8.19
CA ILE A 17 -10.94 8.98 8.23
C ILE A 17 -11.10 9.51 6.81
N ASN A 18 -11.91 10.54 6.66
CA ASN A 18 -12.12 11.18 5.36
C ASN A 18 -10.80 11.61 4.75
N ASP A 19 -10.76 11.57 3.44
CA ASP A 19 -9.60 11.84 2.57
C ASP A 19 -8.55 10.73 2.54
N ASP A 20 -8.61 9.76 3.44
CA ASP A 20 -7.67 8.64 3.45
C ASP A 20 -7.93 7.67 2.30
N ILE A 21 -6.84 7.07 1.82
CA ILE A 21 -6.90 5.90 0.93
C ILE A 21 -6.04 4.81 1.56
N ALA A 22 -6.61 3.62 1.68
CA ALA A 22 -5.91 2.47 2.21
C ALA A 22 -5.79 1.38 1.16
N ILE A 23 -4.67 0.68 1.16
CA ILE A 23 -4.49 -0.51 0.33
C ILE A 23 -4.51 -1.70 1.27
N VAL A 24 -5.41 -2.64 1.00
CA VAL A 24 -5.66 -3.78 1.87
C VAL A 24 -5.22 -5.05 1.15
N LEU A 25 -4.43 -5.85 1.84
CA LEU A 25 -4.00 -7.16 1.35
C LEU A 25 -4.89 -8.21 1.99
N LYS A 26 -5.58 -8.98 1.15
CA LYS A 26 -6.47 -10.04 1.63
C LYS A 26 -5.94 -11.40 1.18
N PRO A 27 -5.44 -12.21 2.12
CA PRO A 27 -4.99 -13.55 1.75
C PRO A 27 -6.17 -14.42 1.33
N ASN A 28 -5.94 -15.24 0.32
CA ASN A 28 -6.96 -16.15 -0.19
C ASN A 28 -6.80 -17.53 0.44
N PHE A 29 -7.91 -18.10 0.86
CA PHE A 29 -7.92 -19.41 1.50
C PHE A 29 -8.66 -20.42 0.64
N LYS A 30 -8.19 -21.65 0.67
CA LYS A 30 -8.83 -22.79 0.04
C LYS A 30 -8.76 -23.96 1.01
N ASN A 31 -9.92 -24.54 1.33
CA ASN A 31 -10.00 -25.62 2.31
C ASN A 31 -9.35 -25.23 3.65
N ASN A 32 -9.62 -24.01 4.09
CA ASN A 32 -9.11 -23.44 5.35
C ASN A 32 -7.58 -23.29 5.40
N LYS A 33 -6.92 -23.34 4.24
CA LYS A 33 -5.48 -23.11 4.16
C LYS A 33 -5.22 -21.96 3.20
N TRP A 34 -4.26 -21.14 3.57
CA TRP A 34 -3.83 -20.07 2.67
C TRP A 34 -3.26 -20.69 1.39
N ASN A 35 -3.75 -20.24 0.24
CA ASN A 35 -3.29 -20.74 -1.04
C ASN A 35 -2.09 -19.97 -1.60
N HIS A 36 -1.44 -19.15 -0.76
CA HIS A 36 -0.25 -18.37 -1.10
C HIS A 36 -0.53 -17.26 -2.12
N THR A 37 -1.78 -16.90 -2.29
CA THR A 37 -2.15 -15.73 -3.11
C THR A 37 -2.83 -14.69 -2.24
N VAL A 38 -2.74 -13.44 -2.68
CA VAL A 38 -3.26 -12.28 -1.96
C VAL A 38 -3.99 -11.38 -2.95
N ASP A 39 -5.20 -10.97 -2.59
CA ASP A 39 -5.90 -9.93 -3.34
C ASP A 39 -5.51 -8.56 -2.78
N VAL A 40 -5.36 -7.61 -3.67
CA VAL A 40 -5.03 -6.23 -3.31
C VAL A 40 -6.24 -5.37 -3.61
N ASN A 41 -6.78 -4.73 -2.59
CA ASN A 41 -7.95 -3.86 -2.72
C ASN A 41 -7.65 -2.47 -2.20
N ALA A 42 -8.27 -1.47 -2.80
CA ALA A 42 -8.16 -0.11 -2.32
C ALA A 42 -9.47 0.32 -1.65
N ILE A 43 -9.34 0.98 -0.53
CA ILE A 43 -10.47 1.61 0.16
C ILE A 43 -10.26 3.12 0.04
N VAL A 44 -11.19 3.78 -0.65
CA VAL A 44 -11.13 5.24 -0.84
C VAL A 44 -12.20 5.84 0.04
N MET A 45 -11.78 6.59 1.06
CA MET A 45 -12.71 7.28 1.95
C MET A 45 -13.29 8.50 1.25
N PRO A 46 -14.44 9.02 1.72
CA PRO A 46 -14.99 10.25 1.14
C PRO A 46 -13.97 11.37 1.15
N GLN A 47 -13.90 12.11 0.04
CA GLN A 47 -12.93 13.19 -0.13
C GLN A 47 -13.61 14.51 0.19
N GLU A 48 -13.19 15.17 1.26
CA GLU A 48 -13.80 16.42 1.73
C GLU A 48 -12.86 17.60 1.72
N LYS A 49 -11.62 17.40 2.17
CA LYS A 49 -10.66 18.49 2.31
C LYS A 49 -9.84 18.71 1.05
N LEU A 50 -9.64 17.66 0.26
CA LEU A 50 -8.83 17.75 -0.94
C LEU A 50 -9.63 18.37 -2.09
N LYS A 51 -8.99 19.27 -2.81
CA LYS A 51 -9.54 19.82 -4.05
C LYS A 51 -9.51 18.75 -5.13
N ASP A 52 -10.27 18.94 -6.21
CA ASP A 52 -10.37 17.95 -7.27
C ASP A 52 -9.01 17.54 -7.83
N ILE A 53 -8.14 18.52 -8.08
CA ILE A 53 -6.81 18.21 -8.60
C ILE A 53 -5.97 17.44 -7.58
N GLU A 54 -6.13 17.76 -6.30
CA GLU A 54 -5.41 17.06 -5.23
C GLU A 54 -5.91 15.63 -5.08
N GLN A 55 -7.22 15.42 -5.24
CA GLN A 55 -7.80 14.08 -5.24
C GLN A 55 -7.20 13.23 -6.37
N ASP A 56 -7.06 13.81 -7.56
CA ASP A 56 -6.46 13.11 -8.68
C ASP A 56 -5.01 12.76 -8.42
N GLU A 57 -4.25 13.67 -7.81
CA GLU A 57 -2.87 13.40 -7.45
C GLU A 57 -2.75 12.24 -6.45
N LEU A 58 -3.61 12.23 -5.43
CA LEU A 58 -3.61 11.15 -4.46
C LEU A 58 -3.98 9.81 -5.09
N LYS A 59 -4.94 9.82 -6.00
CA LYS A 59 -5.33 8.62 -6.74
C LYS A 59 -4.19 8.12 -7.63
N ASP A 60 -3.41 9.02 -8.18
CA ASP A 60 -2.24 8.62 -8.97
C ASP A 60 -1.24 7.84 -8.13
N VAL A 61 -1.03 8.25 -6.88
CA VAL A 61 -0.17 7.50 -5.97
C VAL A 61 -0.74 6.10 -5.72
N MET A 62 -2.04 6.02 -5.50
CA MET A 62 -2.71 4.72 -5.32
C MET A 62 -2.52 3.83 -6.54
N TYR A 63 -2.74 4.37 -7.73
CA TYR A 63 -2.58 3.60 -8.98
C TYR A 63 -1.13 3.15 -9.17
N ALA A 64 -0.17 4.01 -8.83
CA ALA A 64 1.25 3.65 -8.91
C ALA A 64 1.58 2.45 -8.01
N LEU A 65 1.05 2.45 -6.78
CA LEU A 65 1.29 1.35 -5.85
C LEU A 65 0.63 0.06 -6.33
N ILE A 66 -0.59 0.15 -6.83
CA ILE A 66 -1.29 -1.01 -7.39
C ILE A 66 -0.54 -1.54 -8.61
N THR A 67 -0.02 -0.65 -9.43
CA THR A 67 0.80 -1.04 -10.59
C THR A 67 2.06 -1.77 -10.15
N CYS A 68 2.69 -1.34 -9.06
CA CYS A 68 3.84 -2.05 -8.50
C CYS A 68 3.48 -3.49 -8.10
N PHE A 69 2.33 -3.69 -7.47
CA PHE A 69 1.88 -5.04 -7.14
C PHE A 69 1.70 -5.88 -8.40
N ASN A 70 1.13 -5.30 -9.45
CA ASN A 70 0.97 -6.01 -10.70
C ASN A 70 2.32 -6.37 -11.33
N LEU A 71 3.27 -5.44 -11.28
CA LEU A 71 4.60 -5.69 -11.82
C LEU A 71 5.34 -6.79 -11.07
N LEU A 72 5.10 -6.93 -9.76
CA LEU A 72 5.67 -8.03 -8.99
C LEU A 72 5.23 -9.39 -9.54
N ASN A 73 4.03 -9.46 -10.11
CA ASN A 73 3.50 -10.70 -10.67
C ASN A 73 3.87 -10.91 -12.12
N THR A 74 4.11 -9.85 -12.88
CA THR A 74 4.20 -9.94 -14.34
C THR A 74 5.58 -9.61 -14.89
N ASN A 75 6.45 -8.99 -14.11
CA ASN A 75 7.76 -8.55 -14.56
C ASN A 75 8.84 -9.15 -13.67
N THR A 76 9.53 -10.17 -14.20
CA THR A 76 10.54 -10.91 -13.44
C THR A 76 11.69 -10.03 -13.00
N GLU A 77 12.14 -9.11 -13.85
CA GLU A 77 13.25 -8.23 -13.51
C GLU A 77 12.88 -7.29 -12.37
N PHE A 78 11.67 -6.74 -12.43
CA PHE A 78 11.18 -5.86 -11.37
C PHE A 78 11.09 -6.62 -10.05
N ALA A 79 10.50 -7.83 -10.07
CA ALA A 79 10.37 -8.66 -8.88
C ALA A 79 11.74 -8.99 -8.28
N LYS A 80 12.72 -9.29 -9.12
CA LYS A 80 14.07 -9.59 -8.67
C LYS A 80 14.72 -8.38 -8.02
N ARG A 81 14.57 -7.20 -8.59
CA ARG A 81 15.13 -5.98 -8.01
C ARG A 81 14.51 -5.67 -6.66
N VAL A 82 13.22 -5.88 -6.53
CA VAL A 82 12.54 -5.70 -5.24
C VAL A 82 13.06 -6.69 -4.22
N ALA A 83 13.20 -7.96 -4.60
CA ALA A 83 13.72 -9.00 -3.71
C ALA A 83 15.14 -8.67 -3.26
N ASP A 84 16.00 -8.24 -4.18
CA ASP A 84 17.37 -7.85 -3.86
C ASP A 84 17.40 -6.69 -2.86
N GLU A 85 16.52 -5.71 -3.03
CA GLU A 85 16.43 -4.59 -2.11
C GLU A 85 15.91 -5.02 -0.74
N MET A 86 14.94 -5.93 -0.71
CA MET A 86 14.43 -6.47 0.56
C MET A 86 15.54 -7.17 1.34
N ASP A 87 16.41 -7.90 0.66
CA ASP A 87 17.53 -8.57 1.31
C ASP A 87 18.52 -7.60 1.94
N ARG A 88 18.57 -6.37 1.45
CA ARG A 88 19.46 -5.34 1.98
C ARG A 88 18.87 -4.60 3.17
N ILE A 89 17.57 -4.74 3.40
CA ILE A 89 16.88 -4.05 4.48
C ILE A 89 16.65 -5.03 5.62
N SER A 90 17.14 -4.71 6.82
CA SER A 90 16.96 -5.57 7.98
C SER A 90 15.51 -5.52 8.46
N GLU A 91 15.11 -6.54 9.20
CA GLU A 91 13.76 -6.61 9.77
C GLU A 91 13.47 -5.41 10.68
N SER A 92 14.46 -4.96 11.45
CA SER A 92 14.26 -3.80 12.31
C SER A 92 14.06 -2.52 11.51
N ASP A 93 14.70 -2.41 10.34
CA ASP A 93 14.51 -1.25 9.47
C ASP A 93 13.12 -1.24 8.85
N PHE A 94 12.60 -2.40 8.44
CA PHE A 94 11.22 -2.51 7.99
C PHE A 94 10.24 -2.04 9.06
N ASN A 95 10.47 -2.46 10.31
CA ASN A 95 9.62 -2.05 11.41
C ASN A 95 9.66 -0.54 11.66
N LYS A 96 10.81 0.07 11.52
CA LYS A 96 10.94 1.52 11.63
C LYS A 96 10.17 2.23 10.53
N ILE A 97 10.32 1.77 9.30
CA ILE A 97 9.61 2.35 8.16
C ILE A 97 8.11 2.27 8.38
N ALA A 98 7.62 1.11 8.81
CA ALA A 98 6.19 0.89 8.99
C ALA A 98 5.60 1.71 10.15
N LYS A 99 6.39 1.98 11.18
CA LYS A 99 5.91 2.65 12.40
C LYS A 99 6.18 4.14 12.45
N ASP A 100 7.00 4.65 11.55
CA ASP A 100 7.36 6.07 11.56
C ASP A 100 6.24 6.91 10.99
N LYS A 101 5.44 7.47 11.87
CA LYS A 101 4.28 8.29 11.49
C LYS A 101 4.65 9.64 10.90
N ASN A 102 5.88 10.08 11.12
CA ASN A 102 6.34 11.38 10.64
C ASN A 102 7.06 11.29 9.32
N LYS A 103 7.28 10.07 8.83
CA LYS A 103 8.03 9.87 7.62
C LYS A 103 7.16 10.04 6.38
N THR A 104 7.67 10.84 5.45
CA THR A 104 7.05 10.97 4.14
C THR A 104 7.75 10.01 3.20
N LEU A 105 7.05 8.98 2.75
CA LEU A 105 7.60 8.00 1.83
C LEU A 105 7.76 8.55 0.42
N TYR A 106 6.86 9.46 0.05
CA TYR A 106 6.90 10.10 -1.24
C TYR A 106 6.89 11.60 -1.09
N ASN A 107 7.74 12.25 -1.83
CA ASN A 107 7.60 13.66 -2.07
C ASN A 107 6.72 13.80 -3.30
N LEU A 108 5.45 14.06 -3.10
CA LEU A 108 4.47 14.06 -4.18
C LEU A 108 4.84 15.03 -5.30
N SER A 109 5.36 16.20 -4.96
CA SER A 109 5.79 17.16 -5.98
C SER A 109 6.83 16.59 -6.91
N SER A 110 7.86 15.97 -6.35
CA SER A 110 8.92 15.35 -7.16
C SER A 110 8.39 14.19 -7.97
N TRP A 111 7.53 13.38 -7.37
CA TRP A 111 6.99 12.21 -8.01
C TRP A 111 6.07 12.57 -9.17
N THR A 112 5.13 13.49 -8.96
CA THR A 112 4.21 13.91 -10.01
C THR A 112 4.92 14.62 -11.14
N LYS A 113 5.96 15.37 -10.83
CA LYS A 113 6.78 16.02 -11.82
C LYS A 113 7.44 15.01 -12.74
N THR A 114 7.99 13.95 -12.15
CA THR A 114 8.64 12.88 -12.90
C THR A 114 7.63 12.16 -13.79
N VAL A 115 6.49 11.82 -13.25
CA VAL A 115 5.44 11.14 -14.00
C VAL A 115 4.88 12.06 -15.10
N GLY A 116 4.69 13.33 -14.80
CA GLY A 116 4.19 14.29 -15.76
C GLY A 116 5.11 14.48 -16.97
N ASN A 117 6.39 14.21 -16.82
CA ASN A 117 7.37 14.31 -17.90
C ASN A 117 7.53 13.02 -18.68
N ALA A 118 6.95 11.98 -18.18
CA ALA A 118 7.00 10.69 -18.87
C ALA A 118 5.89 10.60 -19.90
#